data_0a63b361f59aa4cec0a0bcf1a7557471
#
_entry.id   0a63b361f59aa4cec0a0bcf1a7557471
#
_cell.length_a   1.000
_cell.length_b   1.000
_cell.length_c   1.000
_cell.angle_alpha   90.00
_cell.angle_beta   90.00
_cell.angle_gamma   90.00
#
_symmetry.space_group_name_H-M   'P 1'
#
loop_
_entity.id
_entity.type
_entity.pdbx_description
1 polymer ?
#
loop_
_entity_poly.entity_id
_entity_poly.type
_entity_poly.pdbx_seq_one_letter_code
_entity_poly.pdbx_strand_id
1 'polypeptide(L)'
;MSHVSMAGYNTMNRILKLYKFAFDNKKSPGNIVTFSGYPAALSSADDYTLTSAGLLSIETTIAVFNEPLYEKVKENKHLHCWLRSYLANRLSKTARDWVQLFGRYNSGTYNNQWTVLNYKLFKPKQELPQTDLIWILEQIPGLVVSRDVTWFIKSYGYWPSYNIPFLSKISELSGFSAKGQINNWWRWGFTPRAKIFHRDHKKVKDLKTLRELMRYNNYQHDEYSRCNCTPPYSAEASISTRGDLNRPDGKWEVPGMGFRNHGSIDYKGTNFELFKQLRFEVVGGPTYGGPGNLPYFSWDTTKINTTHFGQSINWNFTEFATQWTTEIPKNII
;
A
#
# COMPACT_ATOMS: atom_id res chain seq x y z
N MET A 1 8.03 2.85 7.60
CA MET A 1 7.08 2.70 6.46
C MET A 1 6.48 1.32 6.45
N SER A 2 5.21 1.22 6.09
CA SER A 2 4.48 -0.05 6.06
C SER A 2 3.40 -0.04 4.99
N HIS A 3 2.98 -1.22 4.59
CA HIS A 3 1.95 -1.45 3.58
C HIS A 3 1.12 -2.69 3.92
N VAL A 4 -0.15 -2.68 3.59
CA VAL A 4 -1.02 -3.85 3.57
C VAL A 4 -1.60 -4.00 2.17
N SER A 5 -1.46 -5.17 1.57
CA SER A 5 -2.10 -5.48 0.29
C SER A 5 -3.57 -5.81 0.52
N MET A 6 -4.44 -5.23 -0.30
CA MET A 6 -5.87 -5.53 -0.28
C MET A 6 -6.26 -6.21 -1.58
N ALA A 7 -6.74 -7.45 -1.49
CA ALA A 7 -7.13 -8.24 -2.64
C ALA A 7 -8.10 -9.37 -2.24
N GLY A 8 -8.44 -10.23 -3.20
CA GLY A 8 -9.17 -11.45 -2.93
C GLY A 8 -8.35 -12.43 -2.09
N TYR A 9 -8.97 -13.12 -1.15
CA TYR A 9 -8.29 -14.08 -0.28
C TYR A 9 -7.66 -15.26 -1.04
N ASN A 10 -8.13 -15.55 -2.23
CA ASN A 10 -7.50 -16.55 -3.12
C ASN A 10 -6.11 -16.14 -3.65
N THR A 11 -5.63 -14.93 -3.33
CA THR A 11 -4.32 -14.42 -3.76
C THR A 11 -3.35 -14.23 -2.60
N MET A 12 -3.56 -14.89 -1.45
CA MET A 12 -2.75 -14.66 -0.24
C MET A 12 -1.32 -15.20 -0.28
N ASN A 13 -1.03 -16.23 -1.09
CA ASN A 13 0.32 -16.76 -1.20
C ASN A 13 1.31 -15.72 -1.71
N ARG A 14 2.45 -15.59 -1.01
CA ARG A 14 3.52 -14.63 -1.33
C ARG A 14 4.88 -15.32 -1.30
N ILE A 15 5.79 -14.81 -2.13
CA ILE A 15 7.22 -15.12 -2.07
C ILE A 15 7.96 -13.81 -1.77
N LEU A 16 8.73 -13.82 -0.68
CA LEU A 16 9.58 -12.69 -0.32
C LEU A 16 10.91 -12.86 -1.05
N LYS A 17 11.30 -11.86 -1.83
CA LYS A 17 12.39 -11.98 -2.79
C LYS A 17 13.49 -10.96 -2.53
N LEU A 18 14.71 -11.38 -2.74
CA LEU A 18 15.88 -10.53 -2.97
C LEU A 18 16.44 -10.83 -4.35
N TYR A 19 16.56 -9.80 -5.18
CA TYR A 19 17.27 -9.88 -6.45
C TYR A 19 18.51 -8.99 -6.41
N LYS A 20 19.67 -9.60 -6.60
CA LYS A 20 20.96 -8.94 -6.74
C LYS A 20 21.50 -9.24 -8.14
N PHE A 21 21.50 -8.24 -9.00
CA PHE A 21 21.99 -8.37 -10.37
C PHE A 21 23.37 -7.72 -10.54
N ALA A 22 24.18 -8.28 -11.41
CA ALA A 22 25.50 -7.76 -11.76
C ALA A 22 25.42 -6.55 -12.71
N PHE A 23 24.50 -5.61 -12.45
CA PHE A 23 24.42 -4.37 -13.20
C PHE A 23 25.48 -3.37 -12.70
N ASP A 24 25.94 -2.50 -13.60
CA ASP A 24 26.81 -1.39 -13.24
C ASP A 24 26.08 -0.44 -12.26
N ASN A 25 26.60 -0.33 -11.03
CA ASN A 25 26.04 0.48 -9.97
C ASN A 25 25.92 1.97 -10.33
N LYS A 26 26.76 2.48 -11.24
CA LYS A 26 26.68 3.87 -11.70
C LYS A 26 25.45 4.11 -12.57
N LYS A 27 25.05 3.12 -13.35
CA LYS A 27 23.89 3.13 -14.25
C LYS A 27 22.62 2.61 -13.59
N SER A 28 22.76 1.67 -12.66
CA SER A 28 21.64 1.02 -11.95
C SER A 28 21.88 1.01 -10.44
N PRO A 29 21.70 2.15 -9.75
CA PRO A 29 21.96 2.25 -8.31
C PRO A 29 21.06 1.31 -7.48
N GLY A 30 19.88 0.96 -7.98
CA GLY A 30 18.97 -0.04 -7.40
C GLY A 30 19.24 -1.45 -7.95
N ASN A 31 20.50 -1.88 -8.10
CA ASN A 31 20.84 -3.21 -8.60
C ASN A 31 20.47 -4.36 -7.65
N ILE A 32 20.28 -4.05 -6.35
CA ILE A 32 19.71 -4.96 -5.36
C ILE A 32 18.33 -4.44 -4.99
N VAL A 33 17.32 -5.30 -5.04
CA VAL A 33 15.97 -5.00 -4.58
C VAL A 33 15.42 -6.14 -3.76
N THR A 34 14.63 -5.79 -2.75
CA THR A 34 13.82 -6.74 -1.98
C THR A 34 12.36 -6.36 -2.04
N PHE A 35 11.51 -7.35 -2.16
CA PHE A 35 10.07 -7.12 -2.31
C PHE A 35 9.23 -8.35 -1.94
N SER A 36 7.96 -8.11 -1.70
CA SER A 36 6.91 -9.11 -1.64
C SER A 36 6.30 -9.32 -3.03
N GLY A 37 6.12 -10.55 -3.46
CA GLY A 37 5.61 -10.86 -4.80
C GLY A 37 5.08 -12.27 -4.95
N TYR A 38 4.86 -12.66 -6.19
CA TYR A 38 4.38 -13.99 -6.58
C TYR A 38 5.48 -14.82 -7.22
N PRO A 39 5.28 -16.15 -7.37
CA PRO A 39 6.19 -16.98 -8.19
C PRO A 39 6.40 -16.37 -9.57
N ALA A 40 7.62 -16.48 -10.11
CA ALA A 40 8.05 -15.98 -11.42
C ALA A 40 7.88 -14.47 -11.69
N ALA A 41 7.32 -13.66 -10.77
CA ALA A 41 7.20 -12.21 -10.94
C ALA A 41 8.56 -11.52 -10.75
N LEU A 42 8.92 -10.61 -11.67
CA LEU A 42 10.15 -9.82 -11.65
C LEU A 42 10.03 -8.52 -10.84
N SER A 43 8.81 -8.10 -10.57
CA SER A 43 8.48 -6.91 -9.78
C SER A 43 7.44 -7.25 -8.71
N SER A 44 7.32 -6.38 -7.70
CA SER A 44 6.28 -6.52 -6.68
C SER A 44 4.92 -6.21 -7.28
N ALA A 45 4.01 -7.19 -7.25
CA ALA A 45 2.60 -6.97 -7.54
C ALA A 45 1.84 -6.42 -6.31
N ASP A 46 2.48 -6.44 -5.15
CA ASP A 46 2.02 -5.82 -3.91
C ASP A 46 2.56 -4.39 -3.77
N ASP A 47 3.38 -3.96 -4.74
CA ASP A 47 3.97 -2.64 -4.83
C ASP A 47 4.64 -2.18 -3.53
N TYR A 48 5.47 -3.07 -2.96
CA TYR A 48 6.31 -2.82 -1.80
C TYR A 48 7.74 -3.26 -2.11
N THR A 49 8.62 -2.28 -2.35
CA THR A 49 9.99 -2.54 -2.83
C THR A 49 11.01 -1.67 -2.08
N LEU A 50 12.06 -2.31 -1.56
CA LEU A 50 13.25 -1.67 -1.00
C LEU A 50 14.39 -1.81 -2.00
N THR A 51 15.20 -0.76 -2.19
CA THR A 51 16.30 -0.77 -3.17
C THR A 51 17.64 -0.38 -2.54
N SER A 52 18.74 -0.90 -3.11
CA SER A 52 20.09 -0.51 -2.73
C SER A 52 20.42 0.96 -3.05
N ALA A 53 19.57 1.66 -3.79
CA ALA A 53 19.66 3.09 -3.96
C ALA A 53 19.19 3.90 -2.74
N GLY A 54 18.82 3.24 -1.64
CA GLY A 54 18.28 3.88 -0.43
C GLY A 54 16.84 4.34 -0.58
N LEU A 55 16.07 3.76 -1.52
CA LEU A 55 14.68 4.13 -1.78
C LEU A 55 13.72 3.00 -1.38
N LEU A 56 12.58 3.39 -0.81
CA LEU A 56 11.42 2.52 -0.61
C LEU A 56 10.26 3.08 -1.43
N SER A 57 9.63 2.23 -2.25
CA SER A 57 8.42 2.57 -3.02
C SER A 57 7.25 1.69 -2.60
N ILE A 58 6.11 2.32 -2.37
CA ILE A 58 4.82 1.68 -2.07
C ILE A 58 3.70 2.37 -2.85
N GLU A 59 2.56 1.69 -3.01
CA GLU A 59 1.41 2.28 -3.67
C GLU A 59 0.08 2.00 -2.95
N THR A 60 -0.94 2.74 -3.34
CA THR A 60 -2.36 2.43 -3.13
C THR A 60 -3.15 2.77 -4.39
N THR A 61 -4.00 1.86 -4.83
CA THR A 61 -4.75 2.00 -6.08
C THR A 61 -5.78 3.14 -6.01
N ILE A 62 -5.87 3.91 -7.08
CA ILE A 62 -6.87 4.96 -7.31
C ILE A 62 -7.89 4.44 -8.34
N ALA A 63 -9.17 4.42 -7.97
CA ALA A 63 -10.24 4.16 -8.92
C ALA A 63 -10.39 5.33 -9.91
N VAL A 64 -10.87 5.03 -11.12
CA VAL A 64 -11.23 6.04 -12.12
C VAL A 64 -12.71 5.88 -12.43
N PHE A 65 -13.53 6.81 -11.93
CA PHE A 65 -14.98 6.82 -12.14
C PHE A 65 -15.38 7.57 -13.41
N ASN A 66 -14.46 8.35 -13.97
CA ASN A 66 -14.64 9.06 -15.24
C ASN A 66 -14.21 8.13 -16.37
N GLU A 67 -15.12 7.24 -16.80
CA GLU A 67 -14.87 6.21 -17.81
C GLU A 67 -14.31 6.72 -19.14
N PRO A 68 -14.73 7.89 -19.68
CA PRO A 68 -14.14 8.45 -20.89
C PRO A 68 -12.62 8.63 -20.88
N LEU A 69 -12.00 8.72 -19.71
CA LEU A 69 -10.53 8.78 -19.61
C LEU A 69 -9.85 7.51 -20.13
N TYR A 70 -10.51 6.37 -20.10
CA TYR A 70 -9.94 5.10 -20.59
C TYR A 70 -9.72 5.06 -22.09
N GLU A 71 -10.32 5.99 -22.86
CA GLU A 71 -9.99 6.14 -24.29
C GLU A 71 -8.50 6.47 -24.51
N LYS A 72 -7.87 7.14 -23.56
CA LYS A 72 -6.42 7.46 -23.59
C LYS A 72 -5.51 6.25 -23.40
N VAL A 73 -6.04 5.13 -22.90
CA VAL A 73 -5.30 3.86 -22.78
C VAL A 73 -5.02 3.22 -24.14
N LYS A 74 -5.78 3.58 -25.17
CA LYS A 74 -5.62 3.07 -26.55
C LYS A 74 -4.41 3.66 -27.28
N GLU A 75 -3.77 4.69 -26.74
CA GLU A 75 -2.57 5.29 -27.32
C GLU A 75 -1.37 4.33 -27.31
N ASN A 76 -0.62 4.30 -28.42
CA ASN A 76 0.46 3.30 -28.63
C ASN A 76 1.79 3.63 -27.94
N LYS A 77 1.89 4.71 -27.16
CA LYS A 77 3.15 5.19 -26.58
C LYS A 77 3.17 5.03 -25.07
N HIS A 78 2.98 3.81 -24.57
CA HIS A 78 2.98 3.54 -23.13
C HIS A 78 3.77 2.27 -22.77
N LEU A 79 4.18 2.19 -21.50
CA LEU A 79 4.75 1.00 -20.88
C LEU A 79 3.86 0.55 -19.72
N HIS A 80 3.71 -0.76 -19.57
CA HIS A 80 2.96 -1.33 -18.45
C HIS A 80 3.52 -0.90 -17.11
N CYS A 81 2.65 -0.73 -16.11
CA CYS A 81 3.00 -0.23 -14.79
C CYS A 81 4.13 -1.05 -14.13
N TRP A 82 4.07 -2.37 -14.20
CA TRP A 82 5.11 -3.24 -13.61
C TRP A 82 6.51 -2.97 -14.18
N LEU A 83 6.63 -2.73 -15.49
CA LEU A 83 7.91 -2.41 -16.13
C LEU A 83 8.39 -1.01 -15.73
N ARG A 84 7.49 -0.04 -15.64
CA ARG A 84 7.80 1.32 -15.21
C ARG A 84 8.30 1.35 -13.76
N SER A 85 7.63 0.64 -12.84
CA SER A 85 8.08 0.52 -11.45
C SER A 85 9.40 -0.25 -11.34
N TYR A 86 9.58 -1.31 -12.11
CA TYR A 86 10.83 -2.05 -12.20
C TYR A 86 12.01 -1.15 -12.62
N LEU A 87 11.83 -0.37 -13.70
CA LEU A 87 12.87 0.56 -14.19
C LEU A 87 13.12 1.70 -13.20
N ALA A 88 12.07 2.30 -12.64
CA ALA A 88 12.22 3.37 -11.66
C ALA A 88 12.98 2.90 -10.41
N ASN A 89 12.67 1.71 -9.88
CA ASN A 89 13.37 1.12 -8.73
C ASN A 89 14.86 0.85 -9.02
N ARG A 90 15.21 0.52 -10.27
CA ARG A 90 16.59 0.21 -10.67
C ARG A 90 17.44 1.43 -10.96
N LEU A 91 16.85 2.44 -11.60
CA LEU A 91 17.60 3.53 -12.23
C LEU A 91 17.62 4.82 -11.39
N SER A 92 16.74 4.95 -10.39
CA SER A 92 16.62 6.19 -9.62
C SER A 92 17.62 6.25 -8.46
N LYS A 93 18.17 7.46 -8.23
CA LYS A 93 19.03 7.79 -7.09
C LYS A 93 18.27 8.50 -5.98
N THR A 94 17.22 9.24 -6.33
CA THR A 94 16.40 10.03 -5.41
C THR A 94 14.92 9.71 -5.57
N ALA A 95 14.10 10.06 -4.57
CA ALA A 95 12.64 9.90 -4.68
C ALA A 95 12.07 10.76 -5.82
N ARG A 96 12.66 11.93 -6.07
CA ARG A 96 12.31 12.80 -7.20
C ARG A 96 12.61 12.13 -8.55
N ASP A 97 13.82 11.54 -8.72
CA ASP A 97 14.15 10.80 -9.95
C ASP A 97 13.16 9.68 -10.21
N TRP A 98 12.78 8.95 -9.12
CA TRP A 98 11.84 7.84 -9.21
C TRP A 98 10.50 8.28 -9.78
N VAL A 99 9.88 9.32 -9.23
CA VAL A 99 8.58 9.80 -9.72
C VAL A 99 8.67 10.38 -11.13
N GLN A 100 9.78 11.04 -11.49
CA GLN A 100 10.00 11.55 -12.84
C GLN A 100 10.16 10.41 -13.86
N LEU A 101 10.91 9.37 -13.52
CA LEU A 101 11.13 8.23 -14.42
C LEU A 101 9.87 7.39 -14.57
N PHE A 102 9.22 7.05 -13.45
CA PHE A 102 7.96 6.31 -13.45
C PHE A 102 6.83 7.05 -14.17
N GLY A 103 6.80 8.38 -14.10
CA GLY A 103 5.81 9.22 -14.76
C GLY A 103 5.83 9.13 -16.29
N ARG A 104 6.95 8.71 -16.88
CA ARG A 104 7.08 8.56 -18.34
C ARG A 104 6.26 7.38 -18.84
N TYR A 105 5.71 7.51 -20.05
CA TYR A 105 5.00 6.43 -20.75
C TYR A 105 3.83 5.83 -19.94
N ASN A 106 3.05 6.67 -19.27
CA ASN A 106 1.92 6.25 -18.45
C ASN A 106 0.91 5.45 -19.27
N SER A 107 0.67 4.19 -18.88
CA SER A 107 -0.31 3.33 -19.54
C SER A 107 -1.76 3.64 -19.16
N GLY A 108 -2.00 4.16 -17.96
CA GLY A 108 -3.35 4.38 -17.44
C GLY A 108 -4.14 3.10 -17.13
N THR A 109 -3.50 1.92 -17.21
CA THR A 109 -4.16 0.62 -16.98
C THR A 109 -4.15 0.18 -15.52
N TYR A 110 -3.22 0.72 -14.71
CA TYR A 110 -3.13 0.48 -13.27
C TYR A 110 -2.83 1.82 -12.59
N ASN A 111 -3.88 2.46 -12.07
CA ASN A 111 -3.86 3.84 -11.61
C ASN A 111 -3.68 3.89 -10.09
N ASN A 112 -2.64 4.55 -9.63
CA ASN A 112 -2.21 4.48 -8.24
C ASN A 112 -1.74 5.83 -7.71
N GLN A 113 -1.73 5.93 -6.36
CA GLN A 113 -0.90 6.86 -5.63
C GLN A 113 0.38 6.11 -5.19
N TRP A 114 1.49 6.43 -5.81
CA TRP A 114 2.81 5.95 -5.39
C TRP A 114 3.38 6.88 -4.32
N THR A 115 4.00 6.28 -3.32
CA THR A 115 4.77 6.97 -2.29
C THR A 115 6.20 6.47 -2.30
N VAL A 116 7.16 7.37 -2.43
CA VAL A 116 8.60 7.03 -2.47
C VAL A 116 9.33 7.75 -1.36
N LEU A 117 9.94 6.98 -0.46
CA LEU A 117 10.76 7.48 0.64
C LEU A 117 12.24 7.36 0.30
N ASN A 118 12.99 8.44 0.49
CA ASN A 118 14.45 8.46 0.40
C ASN A 118 15.08 8.32 1.79
N TYR A 119 15.39 7.08 2.18
CA TYR A 119 15.97 6.80 3.49
C TYR A 119 17.36 7.43 3.72
N LYS A 120 18.10 7.77 2.68
CA LYS A 120 19.39 8.48 2.80
C LYS A 120 19.27 9.86 3.45
N LEU A 121 18.09 10.46 3.36
CA LEU A 121 17.80 11.77 3.97
C LEU A 121 17.20 11.67 5.37
N PHE A 122 16.92 10.46 5.85
CA PHE A 122 16.38 10.23 7.19
C PHE A 122 17.47 9.79 8.16
N LYS A 123 17.56 10.49 9.29
CA LYS A 123 18.42 10.10 10.40
C LYS A 123 17.59 10.02 11.68
N PRO A 124 17.60 8.86 12.36
CA PRO A 124 16.85 8.70 13.61
C PRO A 124 17.19 9.79 14.63
N LYS A 125 16.14 10.30 15.30
CA LYS A 125 16.27 11.34 16.35
C LYS A 125 16.82 12.69 15.88
N GLN A 126 16.93 12.92 14.58
CA GLN A 126 17.29 14.22 14.01
C GLN A 126 16.08 14.86 13.34
N GLU A 127 16.16 16.19 13.16
CA GLU A 127 15.13 16.91 12.41
C GLU A 127 15.04 16.40 10.96
N LEU A 128 13.81 16.29 10.46
CA LEU A 128 13.58 15.92 9.07
C LEU A 128 14.07 17.01 8.12
N PRO A 129 14.57 16.65 6.93
CA PRO A 129 14.97 17.62 5.93
C PRO A 129 13.77 18.49 5.48
N GLN A 130 14.06 19.60 4.82
CA GLN A 130 13.01 20.51 4.36
C GLN A 130 12.26 19.96 3.14
N THR A 131 12.94 19.20 2.28
CA THR A 131 12.44 18.67 1.01
C THR A 131 13.01 17.28 0.71
N ASP A 132 12.46 16.63 -0.30
CA ASP A 132 12.99 15.44 -0.97
C ASP A 132 13.05 14.14 -0.15
N LEU A 133 12.55 14.17 1.10
CA LEU A 133 12.45 12.95 1.91
C LEU A 133 11.40 11.99 1.35
N ILE A 134 10.22 12.53 1.02
CA ILE A 134 9.07 11.73 0.58
C ILE A 134 8.37 12.42 -0.58
N TRP A 135 8.26 11.70 -1.69
CA TRP A 135 7.54 12.12 -2.88
C TRP A 135 6.34 11.23 -3.14
N ILE A 136 5.27 11.83 -3.63
CA ILE A 136 4.14 11.10 -4.18
C ILE A 136 4.01 11.32 -5.68
N LEU A 137 3.44 10.32 -6.33
CA LEU A 137 2.99 10.41 -7.71
C LEU A 137 1.61 9.80 -7.80
N GLU A 138 0.66 10.53 -8.36
CA GLU A 138 -0.66 10.02 -8.69
C GLU A 138 -0.86 9.99 -10.19
N GLN A 139 -1.42 8.90 -10.68
CA GLN A 139 -1.68 8.72 -12.10
C GLN A 139 -3.09 8.23 -12.36
N ILE A 140 -3.64 8.71 -13.47
CA ILE A 140 -4.87 8.25 -14.12
C ILE A 140 -4.62 8.20 -15.63
N PRO A 141 -5.50 7.63 -16.46
CA PRO A 141 -5.31 7.63 -17.92
C PRO A 141 -5.04 9.05 -18.44
N GLY A 142 -3.92 9.22 -19.15
CA GLY A 142 -3.51 10.47 -19.77
C GLY A 142 -2.99 11.57 -18.83
N LEU A 143 -2.89 11.32 -17.50
CA LEU A 143 -2.37 12.32 -16.57
C LEU A 143 -1.52 11.68 -15.47
N VAL A 144 -0.38 12.29 -15.20
CA VAL A 144 0.50 12.00 -14.06
C VAL A 144 0.83 13.30 -13.35
N VAL A 145 0.70 13.32 -12.04
CA VAL A 145 1.09 14.45 -11.19
C VAL A 145 1.94 13.94 -10.04
N SER A 146 3.06 14.59 -9.77
CA SER A 146 3.94 14.27 -8.64
C SER A 146 4.21 15.48 -7.76
N ARG A 147 4.45 15.24 -6.47
CA ARG A 147 4.72 16.30 -5.51
C ARG A 147 5.59 15.81 -4.35
N ASP A 148 6.49 16.69 -3.88
CA ASP A 148 7.15 16.52 -2.60
C ASP A 148 6.13 16.77 -1.46
N VAL A 149 5.99 15.80 -0.57
CA VAL A 149 5.12 15.88 0.60
C VAL A 149 5.90 15.80 1.92
N THR A 150 7.19 16.12 1.90
CA THR A 150 8.03 16.20 3.10
C THR A 150 7.46 17.17 4.12
N TRP A 151 6.92 18.31 3.66
CA TRP A 151 6.24 19.28 4.50
C TRP A 151 5.07 18.67 5.30
N PHE A 152 4.33 17.72 4.69
CA PHE A 152 3.19 17.08 5.34
C PHE A 152 3.64 16.24 6.54
N ILE A 153 4.67 15.42 6.36
CA ILE A 153 5.22 14.59 7.44
C ILE A 153 5.85 15.46 8.54
N LYS A 154 6.47 16.58 8.21
CA LYS A 154 6.97 17.56 9.19
C LYS A 154 5.84 18.18 10.00
N SER A 155 4.73 18.53 9.37
CA SER A 155 3.60 19.21 10.03
C SER A 155 2.73 18.27 10.84
N TYR A 156 2.51 17.05 10.36
CA TYR A 156 1.53 16.12 10.95
C TYR A 156 2.15 14.88 11.62
N GLY A 157 3.43 14.60 11.39
CA GLY A 157 4.14 13.47 11.97
C GLY A 157 3.91 12.12 11.27
N TYR A 158 3.12 12.06 10.21
CA TYR A 158 2.82 10.85 9.44
C TYR A 158 2.43 11.16 8.00
N TRP A 159 2.47 10.16 7.12
CA TRP A 159 1.91 10.21 5.77
C TRP A 159 0.99 9.01 5.56
N PRO A 160 -0.33 9.22 5.39
CA PRO A 160 -1.29 8.14 5.14
C PRO A 160 -1.61 8.03 3.64
N SER A 161 -1.80 6.79 3.18
CA SER A 161 -2.32 6.50 1.84
C SER A 161 -3.40 5.43 1.95
N TYR A 162 -4.58 5.64 1.34
CA TYR A 162 -5.77 4.80 1.56
C TYR A 162 -6.73 4.80 0.37
N ASN A 163 -6.20 4.71 -0.84
CA ASN A 163 -6.95 4.60 -2.11
C ASN A 163 -7.81 5.84 -2.47
N ILE A 164 -7.53 7.00 -1.90
CA ILE A 164 -8.18 8.27 -2.23
C ILE A 164 -7.11 9.24 -2.71
N PRO A 165 -7.28 9.89 -3.87
CA PRO A 165 -6.31 10.85 -4.39
C PRO A 165 -6.11 12.02 -3.42
N PHE A 166 -4.86 12.37 -3.17
CA PHE A 166 -4.47 13.56 -2.41
C PHE A 166 -4.44 14.82 -3.28
N LEU A 167 -3.99 14.66 -4.55
CA LEU A 167 -3.83 15.78 -5.47
C LEU A 167 -5.17 16.18 -6.09
N SER A 168 -5.56 17.45 -5.91
CA SER A 168 -6.87 17.97 -6.32
C SER A 168 -7.18 17.71 -7.79
N LYS A 169 -6.20 17.89 -8.68
CA LYS A 169 -6.38 17.66 -10.12
C LYS A 169 -6.71 16.20 -10.46
N ILE A 170 -6.08 15.26 -9.74
CA ILE A 170 -6.36 13.82 -9.90
C ILE A 170 -7.75 13.52 -9.34
N SER A 171 -8.06 14.02 -8.13
CA SER A 171 -9.36 13.84 -7.48
C SER A 171 -10.53 14.34 -8.34
N GLU A 172 -10.35 15.52 -8.95
CA GLU A 172 -11.33 16.15 -9.84
C GLU A 172 -11.56 15.28 -11.10
N LEU A 173 -10.50 15.01 -11.84
CA LEU A 173 -10.60 14.33 -13.15
C LEU A 173 -10.96 12.85 -13.04
N SER A 174 -10.55 12.17 -11.99
CA SER A 174 -10.94 10.77 -11.74
C SER A 174 -12.37 10.58 -11.27
N GLY A 175 -13.06 11.67 -10.85
CA GLY A 175 -14.43 11.66 -10.34
C GLY A 175 -14.56 11.50 -8.84
N PHE A 176 -13.46 11.42 -8.08
CA PHE A 176 -13.50 11.34 -6.62
C PHE A 176 -14.10 12.60 -5.98
N SER A 177 -13.78 13.79 -6.50
CA SER A 177 -14.33 15.05 -5.98
C SER A 177 -15.84 15.07 -6.00
N ALA A 178 -16.47 14.63 -7.11
CA ALA A 178 -17.94 14.55 -7.23
C ALA A 178 -18.53 13.50 -6.27
N LYS A 179 -17.93 12.30 -6.19
CA LYS A 179 -18.39 11.26 -5.27
C LYS A 179 -18.20 11.66 -3.80
N GLY A 180 -17.12 12.37 -3.48
CA GLY A 180 -16.82 12.86 -2.15
C GLY A 180 -17.79 13.93 -1.63
N GLN A 181 -18.51 14.62 -2.50
CA GLN A 181 -19.60 15.51 -2.12
C GLN A 181 -20.85 14.73 -1.68
N ILE A 182 -21.04 13.52 -2.20
CA ILE A 182 -22.20 12.68 -1.90
C ILE A 182 -21.93 11.82 -0.66
N ASN A 183 -20.73 11.22 -0.56
CA ASN A 183 -20.41 10.30 0.53
C ASN A 183 -18.92 10.41 0.93
N ASN A 184 -18.68 10.59 2.23
CA ASN A 184 -17.37 10.72 2.83
C ASN A 184 -16.44 9.49 2.62
N TRP A 185 -16.98 8.35 2.24
CA TRP A 185 -16.21 7.18 1.83
C TRP A 185 -15.23 7.49 0.68
N TRP A 186 -15.54 8.48 -0.16
CA TRP A 186 -14.77 8.89 -1.33
C TRP A 186 -13.97 10.19 -1.13
N ARG A 187 -13.98 10.75 0.10
CA ARG A 187 -13.39 12.06 0.37
C ARG A 187 -12.08 11.92 1.13
N TRP A 188 -10.99 12.50 0.60
CA TRP A 188 -9.70 12.52 1.28
C TRP A 188 -9.81 13.19 2.66
N GLY A 189 -9.20 12.57 3.70
CA GLY A 189 -9.27 13.03 5.09
C GLY A 189 -10.54 12.62 5.84
N PHE A 190 -11.60 12.16 5.18
CA PHE A 190 -12.90 11.87 5.79
C PHE A 190 -13.30 10.40 5.80
N THR A 191 -12.57 9.54 5.08
CA THR A 191 -12.83 8.10 5.10
C THR A 191 -12.59 7.50 6.48
N PRO A 192 -13.18 6.35 6.82
CA PRO A 192 -12.89 5.64 8.06
C PRO A 192 -11.39 5.45 8.29
N ARG A 193 -10.65 4.99 7.27
CA ARG A 193 -9.19 4.79 7.35
C ARG A 193 -8.44 6.10 7.65
N ALA A 194 -8.80 7.19 7.00
CA ALA A 194 -8.20 8.50 7.26
C ALA A 194 -8.36 8.94 8.71
N LYS A 195 -9.57 8.78 9.26
CA LYS A 195 -9.91 9.15 10.65
C LYS A 195 -9.17 8.27 11.65
N ILE A 196 -9.08 6.95 11.41
CA ILE A 196 -8.34 6.03 12.27
C ILE A 196 -6.85 6.35 12.24
N PHE A 197 -6.25 6.59 11.06
CA PHE A 197 -4.86 7.03 10.95
C PHE A 197 -4.62 8.33 11.72
N HIS A 198 -5.51 9.31 11.56
CA HIS A 198 -5.38 10.59 12.26
C HIS A 198 -5.47 10.43 13.79
N ARG A 199 -6.38 9.61 14.29
CA ARG A 199 -6.54 9.32 15.71
C ARG A 199 -5.35 8.59 16.30
N ASP A 200 -4.82 7.57 15.58
CA ASP A 200 -3.96 6.55 16.16
C ASP A 200 -2.48 6.64 15.77
N HIS A 201 -2.10 7.47 14.77
CA HIS A 201 -0.69 7.56 14.31
C HIS A 201 0.30 7.89 15.44
N LYS A 202 -0.09 8.68 16.45
CA LYS A 202 0.77 9.04 17.58
C LYS A 202 1.09 7.87 18.52
N LYS A 203 0.33 6.77 18.43
CA LYS A 203 0.59 5.53 19.17
C LYS A 203 1.78 4.74 18.61
N VAL A 204 2.16 5.02 17.36
CA VAL A 204 3.27 4.34 16.68
C VAL A 204 4.60 4.82 17.24
N LYS A 205 5.36 3.90 17.87
CA LYS A 205 6.67 4.16 18.48
C LYS A 205 7.77 3.23 17.94
N ASP A 206 7.38 2.06 17.43
CA ASP A 206 8.26 1.00 16.96
C ASP A 206 7.55 0.15 15.88
N LEU A 207 8.21 -0.92 15.41
CA LEU A 207 7.61 -1.83 14.41
C LEU A 207 6.38 -2.56 14.95
N LYS A 208 6.37 -2.92 16.24
CA LYS A 208 5.24 -3.60 16.85
C LYS A 208 3.99 -2.73 16.81
N THR A 209 4.09 -1.51 17.30
CA THR A 209 2.96 -0.56 17.32
C THR A 209 2.57 -0.08 15.91
N LEU A 210 3.52 -0.04 14.97
CA LEU A 210 3.21 0.19 13.54
C LEU A 210 2.39 -0.97 12.97
N ARG A 211 2.78 -2.21 13.24
CA ARG A 211 2.04 -3.41 12.84
C ARG A 211 0.64 -3.44 13.45
N GLU A 212 0.51 -3.11 14.74
CA GLU A 212 -0.78 -3.03 15.43
C GLU A 212 -1.71 -2.03 14.75
N LEU A 213 -1.22 -0.84 14.37
CA LEU A 213 -2.00 0.14 13.61
C LEU A 213 -2.37 -0.37 12.21
N MET A 214 -1.41 -0.92 11.48
CA MET A 214 -1.65 -1.37 10.09
C MET A 214 -2.53 -2.61 10.00
N ARG A 215 -2.60 -3.41 11.06
CA ARG A 215 -3.48 -4.57 11.21
C ARG A 215 -4.74 -4.28 12.05
N TYR A 216 -4.98 -2.99 12.35
CA TYR A 216 -6.13 -2.59 13.15
C TYR A 216 -7.45 -2.84 12.43
N ASN A 217 -8.34 -3.57 13.11
CA ASN A 217 -9.76 -3.68 12.76
C ASN A 217 -10.58 -3.99 14.03
N ASN A 218 -11.41 -3.03 14.44
CA ASN A 218 -12.34 -3.16 15.57
C ASN A 218 -13.75 -2.76 15.11
N TYR A 219 -14.16 -3.24 13.94
CA TYR A 219 -15.29 -2.74 13.17
C TYR A 219 -16.64 -2.72 13.93
N GLN A 220 -16.84 -3.63 14.87
CA GLN A 220 -18.09 -3.68 15.66
C GLN A 220 -18.18 -2.58 16.71
N HIS A 221 -17.03 -2.06 17.17
CA HIS A 221 -16.98 -1.12 18.31
C HIS A 221 -16.39 0.24 17.94
N ASP A 222 -15.64 0.35 16.84
CA ASP A 222 -15.05 1.62 16.40
C ASP A 222 -16.11 2.55 15.80
N GLU A 223 -16.18 3.76 16.30
CA GLU A 223 -17.10 4.79 15.81
C GLU A 223 -16.93 5.07 14.31
N TYR A 224 -15.70 5.01 13.80
CA TYR A 224 -15.40 5.27 12.38
C TYR A 224 -15.76 4.11 11.45
N SER A 225 -16.02 2.93 12.00
CA SER A 225 -16.52 1.79 11.23
C SER A 225 -18.05 1.79 11.09
N ARG A 226 -18.73 2.74 11.74
CA ARG A 226 -20.19 2.92 11.69
C ARG A 226 -20.63 3.49 10.35
N CYS A 227 -21.78 3.01 9.87
CA CYS A 227 -22.41 3.47 8.63
C CYS A 227 -23.95 3.43 8.76
N ASN A 228 -24.62 4.12 7.84
CA ASN A 228 -26.07 3.95 7.64
C ASN A 228 -26.31 2.64 6.86
N CYS A 229 -26.23 1.52 7.57
CA CYS A 229 -26.21 0.18 7.00
C CYS A 229 -26.79 -0.84 7.98
N THR A 230 -27.00 -2.07 7.53
CA THR A 230 -27.48 -3.19 8.34
C THR A 230 -26.55 -4.38 8.19
N PRO A 231 -25.84 -4.81 9.23
CA PRO A 231 -25.68 -4.19 10.55
C PRO A 231 -25.03 -2.80 10.47
N PRO A 232 -25.11 -1.93 11.52
CA PRO A 232 -24.72 -0.52 11.43
C PRO A 232 -23.19 -0.31 11.49
N TYR A 233 -22.44 -1.16 10.84
CA TYR A 233 -20.98 -1.14 10.75
C TYR A 233 -20.48 -1.97 9.57
N SER A 234 -19.21 -1.83 9.21
CA SER A 234 -18.56 -2.62 8.18
C SER A 234 -17.13 -2.98 8.54
N ALA A 235 -16.76 -4.25 8.36
CA ALA A 235 -15.39 -4.73 8.50
C ALA A 235 -14.45 -4.26 7.38
N GLU A 236 -14.97 -3.65 6.32
CA GLU A 236 -14.21 -2.92 5.30
C GLU A 236 -13.88 -1.47 5.74
N ALA A 237 -14.57 -0.94 6.76
CA ALA A 237 -14.38 0.42 7.26
C ALA A 237 -13.28 0.50 8.34
N SER A 238 -12.12 -0.09 8.09
CA SER A 238 -10.97 -0.10 9.00
C SER A 238 -9.64 -0.08 8.23
N ILE A 239 -8.51 0.01 8.92
CA ILE A 239 -7.18 0.00 8.30
C ILE A 239 -6.93 -1.36 7.61
N SER A 240 -7.09 -2.45 8.35
CA SER A 240 -6.95 -3.81 7.83
C SER A 240 -8.33 -4.40 7.59
N THR A 241 -8.78 -4.36 6.34
CA THR A 241 -10.15 -4.72 5.98
C THR A 241 -10.40 -6.24 6.02
N ARG A 242 -11.64 -6.63 6.37
CA ARG A 242 -12.09 -8.03 6.50
C ARG A 242 -13.50 -8.18 5.90
N GLY A 243 -13.61 -8.09 4.56
CA GLY A 243 -14.89 -8.21 3.85
C GLY A 243 -15.63 -9.54 4.08
N ASP A 244 -14.90 -10.60 4.44
CA ASP A 244 -15.43 -11.90 4.82
C ASP A 244 -16.22 -11.92 6.14
N LEU A 245 -16.00 -10.95 7.03
CA LEU A 245 -16.68 -10.83 8.31
C LEU A 245 -17.99 -10.03 8.26
N ASN A 246 -18.27 -9.37 7.15
CA ASN A 246 -19.57 -8.76 6.93
C ASN A 246 -20.66 -9.81 6.70
N ARG A 247 -21.89 -9.49 7.02
CA ARG A 247 -23.02 -10.41 6.80
C ARG A 247 -23.35 -10.51 5.31
N PRO A 248 -23.52 -11.71 4.72
CA PRO A 248 -23.91 -11.84 3.31
C PRO A 248 -25.28 -11.23 2.97
N ASP A 249 -26.19 -11.20 3.96
CA ASP A 249 -27.53 -10.65 3.87
C ASP A 249 -27.64 -9.19 4.33
N GLY A 250 -26.50 -8.55 4.64
CA GLY A 250 -26.44 -7.15 5.07
C GLY A 250 -26.70 -6.16 3.93
N LYS A 251 -26.94 -4.90 4.30
CA LYS A 251 -27.22 -3.80 3.35
C LYS A 251 -26.29 -2.62 3.62
N TRP A 252 -25.58 -2.17 2.61
CA TRP A 252 -24.64 -1.05 2.66
C TRP A 252 -24.88 -0.08 1.51
N GLU A 253 -24.75 1.22 1.77
CA GLU A 253 -24.87 2.29 0.75
C GLU A 253 -23.78 2.17 -0.33
N VAL A 254 -22.57 1.74 0.07
CA VAL A 254 -21.45 1.52 -0.84
C VAL A 254 -21.23 0.02 -0.98
N PRO A 255 -21.36 -0.57 -2.18
CA PRO A 255 -21.20 -2.01 -2.39
C PRO A 255 -19.86 -2.57 -1.85
N GLY A 256 -18.79 -1.77 -1.94
CA GLY A 256 -17.47 -2.13 -1.40
C GLY A 256 -17.39 -2.29 0.12
N MET A 257 -18.41 -1.89 0.86
CA MET A 257 -18.49 -2.06 2.32
C MET A 257 -19.17 -3.36 2.75
N GLY A 258 -19.71 -4.14 1.83
CA GLY A 258 -20.45 -5.35 2.10
C GLY A 258 -19.61 -6.62 2.24
N PHE A 259 -20.30 -7.76 2.30
CA PHE A 259 -19.67 -9.07 2.23
C PHE A 259 -19.08 -9.30 0.85
N ARG A 260 -17.80 -9.67 0.80
CA ARG A 260 -17.12 -9.97 -0.48
C ARG A 260 -15.78 -10.69 -0.27
N ASN A 261 -15.31 -11.34 -1.33
CA ASN A 261 -13.95 -11.89 -1.41
C ASN A 261 -12.92 -10.76 -1.55
N HIS A 262 -12.69 -10.04 -0.46
CA HIS A 262 -11.74 -8.95 -0.40
C HIS A 262 -11.36 -8.62 1.03
N GLY A 263 -10.09 -8.33 1.27
CA GLY A 263 -9.58 -7.86 2.55
C GLY A 263 -8.10 -7.58 2.49
N SER A 264 -7.57 -7.12 3.61
CA SER A 264 -6.11 -7.02 3.78
C SER A 264 -5.53 -8.41 3.94
N ILE A 265 -4.67 -8.81 3.03
CA ILE A 265 -4.17 -10.18 2.90
C ILE A 265 -2.74 -10.36 3.43
N ASP A 266 -2.12 -9.29 3.90
CA ASP A 266 -0.80 -9.30 4.53
C ASP A 266 -0.56 -8.00 5.32
N TYR A 267 0.63 -7.93 5.91
CA TYR A 267 1.27 -6.72 6.40
C TYR A 267 2.75 -6.78 6.05
N LYS A 268 3.32 -5.67 5.64
CA LYS A 268 4.76 -5.46 5.42
C LYS A 268 5.18 -4.16 6.08
N GLY A 269 6.29 -4.20 6.83
CA GLY A 269 6.80 -3.01 7.50
C GLY A 269 8.32 -3.01 7.62
N THR A 270 8.93 -1.85 7.51
CA THR A 270 10.36 -1.66 7.73
C THR A 270 10.61 -0.39 8.54
N ASN A 271 11.73 -0.38 9.25
CA ASN A 271 12.28 0.79 9.90
C ASN A 271 13.69 1.08 9.37
N PHE A 272 14.36 2.09 9.92
CA PHE A 272 15.69 2.49 9.51
C PHE A 272 16.71 1.33 9.62
N GLU A 273 16.68 0.57 10.71
CA GLU A 273 17.65 -0.51 10.96
C GLU A 273 17.44 -1.71 10.04
N LEU A 274 16.21 -2.12 9.81
CA LEU A 274 15.91 -3.19 8.86
C LEU A 274 16.20 -2.74 7.42
N PHE A 275 15.88 -1.49 7.08
CA PHE A 275 16.11 -0.98 5.72
C PHE A 275 17.60 -0.99 5.32
N LYS A 276 18.53 -0.69 6.24
CA LYS A 276 19.98 -0.79 6.00
C LYS A 276 20.43 -2.16 5.49
N GLN A 277 19.65 -3.18 5.80
CA GLN A 277 19.87 -4.56 5.39
C GLN A 277 18.91 -5.00 4.29
N LEU A 278 18.14 -4.07 3.68
CA LEU A 278 17.05 -4.33 2.76
C LEU A 278 16.06 -5.38 3.28
N ARG A 279 15.79 -5.32 4.59
CA ARG A 279 14.91 -6.24 5.31
C ARG A 279 13.60 -5.55 5.68
N PHE A 280 12.59 -6.36 5.85
CA PHE A 280 11.28 -5.92 6.34
C PHE A 280 10.60 -7.02 7.14
N GLU A 281 9.71 -6.61 8.03
CA GLU A 281 8.83 -7.49 8.80
C GLU A 281 7.58 -7.79 7.98
N VAL A 282 7.05 -9.01 8.12
CA VAL A 282 5.89 -9.50 7.39
C VAL A 282 4.97 -10.27 8.32
N VAL A 283 3.66 -10.15 8.09
CA VAL A 283 2.64 -11.10 8.55
C VAL A 283 1.82 -11.51 7.35
N GLY A 284 1.74 -12.82 7.06
CA GLY A 284 0.88 -13.34 6.00
C GLY A 284 -0.57 -13.49 6.47
N GLY A 285 -1.51 -13.21 5.57
CA GLY A 285 -2.94 -13.40 5.82
C GLY A 285 -3.65 -12.24 6.50
N PRO A 286 -4.98 -12.30 6.53
CA PRO A 286 -5.86 -11.28 7.10
C PRO A 286 -5.61 -11.04 8.59
N THR A 287 -5.96 -9.85 9.06
CA THR A 287 -5.83 -9.52 10.49
C THR A 287 -6.73 -10.41 11.35
N TYR A 288 -6.24 -10.79 12.52
CA TYR A 288 -6.98 -11.54 13.54
C TYR A 288 -6.55 -11.07 14.94
N GLY A 289 -7.33 -11.44 15.97
CA GLY A 289 -7.10 -10.95 17.33
C GLY A 289 -7.32 -9.45 17.42
N GLY A 290 -6.37 -8.75 18.03
CA GLY A 290 -6.41 -7.30 18.20
C GLY A 290 -7.59 -6.83 19.07
N PRO A 291 -7.89 -5.51 19.09
CA PRO A 291 -8.93 -4.96 19.95
C PRO A 291 -10.34 -5.47 19.61
N GLY A 292 -10.57 -5.91 18.36
CA GLY A 292 -11.84 -6.50 17.92
C GLY A 292 -11.97 -7.99 18.22
N ASN A 293 -10.94 -8.61 18.78
CA ASN A 293 -10.87 -10.06 19.00
C ASN A 293 -11.33 -10.89 17.77
N LEU A 294 -10.83 -10.50 16.59
CA LEU A 294 -11.26 -11.07 15.32
C LEU A 294 -10.80 -12.52 15.17
N PRO A 295 -11.63 -13.40 14.58
CA PRO A 295 -11.19 -14.75 14.22
C PRO A 295 -10.12 -14.69 13.13
N TYR A 296 -9.16 -15.61 13.14
CA TYR A 296 -8.28 -15.81 11.98
C TYR A 296 -9.10 -16.29 10.77
N PHE A 297 -8.60 -16.00 9.58
CA PHE A 297 -9.23 -16.46 8.35
C PHE A 297 -8.97 -17.97 8.17
N SER A 298 -10.03 -18.72 7.86
CA SER A 298 -9.94 -20.16 7.56
C SER A 298 -10.82 -20.49 6.37
N TRP A 299 -10.28 -21.27 5.44
CA TRP A 299 -11.02 -21.77 4.28
C TRP A 299 -12.15 -22.76 4.68
N ASP A 300 -12.02 -23.43 5.84
CA ASP A 300 -13.05 -24.33 6.34
C ASP A 300 -14.30 -23.61 6.88
N THR A 301 -14.14 -22.37 7.35
CA THR A 301 -15.23 -21.64 8.02
C THR A 301 -15.73 -20.42 7.25
N THR A 302 -14.96 -19.95 6.27
CA THR A 302 -15.36 -18.79 5.46
C THR A 302 -16.57 -19.11 4.59
N LYS A 303 -17.41 -18.09 4.35
CA LYS A 303 -18.49 -18.14 3.35
C LYS A 303 -18.02 -17.74 1.95
N ILE A 304 -16.75 -17.40 1.78
CA ILE A 304 -16.15 -17.09 0.48
C ILE A 304 -15.98 -18.38 -0.31
N ASN A 305 -16.64 -18.46 -1.46
CA ASN A 305 -16.53 -19.59 -2.38
C ASN A 305 -15.64 -19.19 -3.57
N THR A 306 -14.37 -19.61 -3.54
CA THR A 306 -13.40 -19.40 -4.62
C THR A 306 -12.29 -20.45 -4.56
N THR A 307 -11.65 -20.72 -5.70
CA THR A 307 -10.49 -21.60 -5.76
C THR A 307 -9.29 -20.96 -5.03
N HIS A 308 -8.57 -21.75 -4.24
CA HIS A 308 -7.46 -21.28 -3.40
C HIS A 308 -6.30 -22.30 -3.34
N PHE A 309 -5.90 -22.77 -4.52
CA PHE A 309 -4.88 -23.82 -4.64
C PHE A 309 -3.56 -23.43 -3.95
N GLY A 310 -2.97 -24.40 -3.23
CA GLY A 310 -1.68 -24.27 -2.57
C GLY A 310 -1.66 -23.31 -1.38
N GLN A 311 -2.83 -22.93 -0.86
CA GLN A 311 -2.93 -22.09 0.33
C GLN A 311 -3.07 -22.92 1.60
N SER A 312 -2.60 -22.35 2.72
CA SER A 312 -2.91 -22.89 4.05
C SER A 312 -4.41 -22.81 4.33
N ILE A 313 -4.97 -23.83 4.98
CA ILE A 313 -6.38 -23.81 5.40
C ILE A 313 -6.61 -22.68 6.41
N ASN A 314 -5.73 -22.56 7.40
CA ASN A 314 -5.79 -21.55 8.46
C ASN A 314 -4.70 -20.50 8.27
N TRP A 315 -5.08 -19.22 8.38
CA TRP A 315 -4.19 -18.05 8.23
C TRP A 315 -4.03 -17.34 9.57
N ASN A 316 -3.29 -17.99 10.48
CA ASN A 316 -2.97 -17.52 11.82
C ASN A 316 -1.47 -17.32 12.02
N PHE A 317 -0.77 -16.92 10.96
CA PHE A 317 0.67 -16.69 10.99
C PHE A 317 1.04 -15.49 11.85
N THR A 318 2.16 -15.62 12.54
CA THR A 318 2.77 -14.54 13.30
C THR A 318 3.78 -13.75 12.45
N GLU A 319 4.28 -12.66 12.98
CA GLU A 319 5.30 -11.85 12.33
C GLU A 319 6.66 -12.54 12.25
N PHE A 320 7.37 -12.24 11.18
CA PHE A 320 8.79 -12.54 11.07
C PHE A 320 9.49 -11.45 10.24
N ALA A 321 10.79 -11.25 10.47
CA ALA A 321 11.60 -10.38 9.64
C ALA A 321 12.36 -11.20 8.60
N THR A 322 12.36 -10.73 7.34
CA THR A 322 13.10 -11.36 6.26
C THR A 322 14.57 -11.50 6.61
N GLN A 323 15.21 -12.58 6.18
CA GLN A 323 16.66 -12.81 6.28
C GLN A 323 17.18 -13.22 4.91
N TRP A 324 18.33 -12.66 4.54
CA TRP A 324 18.95 -12.91 3.25
C TRP A 324 20.27 -13.63 3.42
N THR A 325 20.52 -14.63 2.59
CA THR A 325 21.81 -15.36 2.56
C THR A 325 22.88 -14.60 1.78
N THR A 326 22.51 -13.58 1.03
CA THR A 326 23.39 -12.74 0.24
C THR A 326 23.81 -11.51 1.04
N GLU A 327 25.09 -11.17 1.03
CA GLU A 327 25.61 -9.95 1.64
C GLU A 327 25.04 -8.70 0.98
N ILE A 328 24.56 -7.79 1.81
CA ILE A 328 24.08 -6.47 1.42
C ILE A 328 25.17 -5.44 1.70
N PRO A 329 25.46 -4.50 0.77
CA PRO A 329 26.44 -3.43 1.03
C PRO A 329 26.10 -2.63 2.28
N LYS A 330 27.12 -2.33 3.11
CA LYS A 330 26.92 -1.60 4.37
C LYS A 330 26.50 -0.14 4.20
N ASN A 331 26.72 0.44 3.04
CA ASN A 331 26.54 1.88 2.77
C ASN A 331 25.32 2.15 1.86
N ILE A 332 24.17 1.53 2.14
CA ILE A 332 22.93 1.78 1.37
C ILE A 332 22.30 3.11 1.76
N ILE A 333 22.40 3.50 3.03
CA ILE A 333 21.87 4.75 3.61
C ILE A 333 22.83 5.32 4.64
#